data_fe1fb270971bb749710da54140325f6f
#
_entry.id   fe1fb270971bb749710da54140325f6f
#
_cell.length_a   1.000
_cell.length_b   1.000
_cell.length_c   1.000
_cell.angle_alpha   90.00
_cell.angle_beta   90.00
_cell.angle_gamma   90.00
#
_symmetry.space_group_name_H-M   'P 1'
#
loop_
_entity.id
_entity.type
_entity.pdbx_description
1 polymer ?
#
loop_
_entity_poly.entity_id
_entity_poly.type
_entity_poly.pdbx_seq_one_letter_code
_entity_poly.pdbx_strand_id
1 'polypeptide(L)'
;YNADEKSLFLEDKISVYDGKNNLFTNTLSAPAPSAQFKGKLEGKSRTRYLAACPYSPDLTFSFLGMTVYSFFMPTEQSAVENSYDPVAGFAVSYSETTDLKFKNMNSLVKFTVVSDGVKSVTLTPNGDQFLGGKFNATYGDEPRVTVTKGERSVTLVGDFKKGSTYYISTVPAVLPKGL
;
A
#
# COMPACT_ATOMS: atom_id res chain seq x y z
N TYR A 1 -4.24 -8.01 -2.14
CA TYR A 1 -3.92 -8.50 -0.78
C TYR A 1 -5.19 -8.63 0.04
N ASN A 2 -5.46 -9.81 0.57
CA ASN A 2 -6.57 -10.03 1.50
C ASN A 2 -6.09 -9.69 2.92
N ALA A 3 -6.69 -8.71 3.57
CA ALA A 3 -6.27 -8.23 4.90
C ALA A 3 -6.41 -9.30 5.99
N ASP A 4 -7.44 -10.15 5.93
CA ASP A 4 -7.69 -11.20 6.91
C ASP A 4 -6.81 -12.44 6.67
N GLU A 5 -6.56 -12.80 5.42
CA GLU A 5 -5.77 -13.98 5.05
C GLU A 5 -4.29 -13.67 4.77
N LYS A 6 -3.91 -12.39 4.70
CA LYS A 6 -2.55 -11.92 4.34
C LYS A 6 -2.03 -12.54 3.03
N SER A 7 -2.91 -12.70 2.06
CA SER A 7 -2.61 -13.31 0.77
C SER A 7 -2.37 -12.28 -0.31
N LEU A 8 -1.47 -12.60 -1.24
CA LEU A 8 -1.30 -11.87 -2.50
C LEU A 8 -2.41 -12.26 -3.48
N PHE A 9 -2.85 -11.29 -4.29
CA PHE A 9 -3.82 -11.55 -5.35
C PHE A 9 -3.16 -11.98 -6.65
N LEU A 10 -3.99 -12.50 -7.56
CA LEU A 10 -3.59 -12.76 -8.94
C LEU A 10 -3.20 -11.43 -9.62
N GLU A 11 -2.22 -11.51 -10.51
CA GLU A 11 -1.76 -10.37 -11.33
C GLU A 11 -1.18 -9.18 -10.56
N ASP A 12 -0.84 -9.35 -9.28
CA ASP A 12 -0.11 -8.32 -8.55
C ASP A 12 1.19 -7.96 -9.29
N LYS A 13 1.45 -6.66 -9.35
CA LYS A 13 2.63 -6.09 -10.01
C LYS A 13 3.48 -5.34 -9.00
N ILE A 14 4.78 -5.52 -9.08
CA ILE A 14 5.72 -4.83 -8.23
C ILE A 14 6.77 -4.07 -9.04
N SER A 15 7.25 -2.97 -8.48
CA SER A 15 8.45 -2.29 -8.91
C SER A 15 9.67 -2.97 -8.30
N VAL A 16 10.67 -3.33 -9.11
CA VAL A 16 11.97 -3.78 -8.63
C VAL A 16 13.03 -2.84 -9.20
N TYR A 17 13.77 -2.19 -8.33
CA TYR A 17 14.80 -1.22 -8.69
C TYR A 17 16.20 -1.78 -8.48
N ASP A 18 16.98 -1.79 -9.57
CA ASP A 18 18.37 -2.19 -9.65
C ASP A 18 19.28 -1.09 -10.25
N GLY A 19 18.80 0.15 -10.21
CA GLY A 19 19.30 1.32 -10.94
C GLY A 19 18.31 1.82 -11.99
N LYS A 20 17.28 1.01 -12.29
CA LYS A 20 16.07 1.36 -13.06
C LYS A 20 14.85 0.77 -12.38
N ASN A 21 13.70 1.42 -12.54
CA ASN A 21 12.41 0.89 -12.07
C ASN A 21 11.89 -0.13 -13.08
N ASN A 22 11.85 -1.39 -12.70
CA ASN A 22 11.46 -2.50 -13.57
C ASN A 22 10.14 -3.11 -13.09
N LEU A 23 9.24 -3.41 -14.04
CA LEU A 23 8.01 -4.13 -13.78
C LEU A 23 8.26 -5.62 -13.60
N PHE A 24 7.75 -6.17 -12.50
CA PHE A 24 7.64 -7.60 -12.26
C PHE A 24 6.19 -7.99 -11.98
N THR A 25 5.76 -9.11 -12.53
CA THR A 25 4.41 -9.66 -12.37
C THR A 25 4.48 -11.02 -11.69
N ASN A 26 3.51 -11.32 -10.84
CA ASN A 26 3.44 -12.63 -10.23
C ASN A 26 2.92 -13.69 -11.22
N THR A 27 3.08 -14.96 -10.85
CA THR A 27 2.66 -16.12 -11.64
C THR A 27 1.64 -16.98 -10.89
N LEU A 28 0.89 -16.35 -9.97
CA LEU A 28 -0.10 -17.07 -9.16
C LEU A 28 -1.30 -17.50 -10.00
N SER A 29 -1.80 -18.68 -9.72
CA SER A 29 -3.09 -19.19 -10.22
C SER A 29 -4.20 -19.11 -9.17
N ALA A 30 -3.84 -18.85 -7.90
CA ALA A 30 -4.74 -18.63 -6.78
C ALA A 30 -4.06 -17.72 -5.73
N PRO A 31 -4.81 -17.03 -4.86
CA PRO A 31 -4.23 -16.23 -3.78
C PRO A 31 -3.29 -17.05 -2.88
N ALA A 32 -2.13 -16.50 -2.52
CA ALA A 32 -1.13 -17.18 -1.72
C ALA A 32 -0.33 -16.20 -0.84
N PRO A 33 0.24 -16.64 0.31
CA PRO A 33 1.04 -15.79 1.18
C PRO A 33 2.42 -15.43 0.60
N SER A 34 2.84 -16.12 -0.45
CA SER A 34 4.08 -15.85 -1.19
C SER A 34 3.90 -16.14 -2.68
N ALA A 35 4.68 -15.47 -3.52
CA ALA A 35 4.61 -15.64 -4.96
C ALA A 35 5.99 -15.52 -5.61
N GLN A 36 6.16 -16.15 -6.75
CA GLN A 36 7.24 -15.85 -7.66
C GLN A 36 6.82 -14.70 -8.57
N PHE A 37 7.73 -13.75 -8.75
CA PHE A 37 7.56 -12.64 -9.68
C PHE A 37 8.54 -12.78 -10.82
N LYS A 38 8.08 -12.53 -12.04
CA LYS A 38 8.89 -12.54 -13.26
C LYS A 38 8.96 -11.16 -13.87
N GLY A 39 10.16 -10.76 -14.30
CA GLY A 39 10.43 -9.49 -14.95
C GLY A 39 11.85 -9.46 -15.47
N LYS A 40 12.23 -8.37 -16.14
CA LYS A 40 13.56 -8.14 -16.66
C LYS A 40 14.21 -7.00 -15.89
N LEU A 41 15.41 -7.24 -15.36
CA LEU A 41 16.26 -6.22 -14.75
C LEU A 41 17.05 -5.50 -15.85
N GLU A 42 16.93 -4.18 -15.92
CA GLU A 42 17.57 -3.33 -16.93
C GLU A 42 18.62 -2.38 -16.34
N GLY A 43 18.74 -2.34 -15.03
CA GLY A 43 19.76 -1.55 -14.32
C GLY A 43 21.12 -2.22 -14.29
N LYS A 44 22.07 -1.56 -13.63
CA LYS A 44 23.46 -2.01 -13.50
C LYS A 44 23.76 -2.67 -12.15
N SER A 45 23.00 -2.38 -11.12
CA SER A 45 23.17 -2.99 -9.80
C SER A 45 22.57 -4.38 -9.79
N ARG A 46 23.31 -5.37 -9.29
CA ARG A 46 22.84 -6.76 -9.19
C ARG A 46 23.07 -7.36 -7.81
N THR A 47 23.42 -6.52 -6.85
CA THR A 47 23.75 -6.93 -5.48
C THR A 47 22.78 -6.36 -4.46
N ARG A 48 21.90 -5.43 -4.88
CA ARG A 48 20.90 -4.80 -4.01
C ARG A 48 19.67 -4.46 -4.81
N TYR A 49 18.51 -4.73 -4.24
CA TYR A 49 17.22 -4.46 -4.84
C TYR A 49 16.36 -3.67 -3.86
N LEU A 50 15.76 -2.58 -4.34
CA LEU A 50 14.66 -1.92 -3.67
C LEU A 50 13.39 -2.32 -4.41
N ALA A 51 12.36 -2.73 -3.69
CA ALA A 51 11.11 -3.10 -4.32
C ALA A 51 9.95 -2.36 -3.67
N ALA A 52 8.92 -2.10 -4.45
CA ALA A 52 7.69 -1.43 -4.02
C ALA A 52 6.47 -2.11 -4.64
N CYS A 53 5.41 -2.18 -3.89
CA CYS A 53 4.09 -2.65 -4.32
C CYS A 53 3.07 -1.57 -4.01
N PRO A 54 2.12 -1.27 -4.92
CA PRO A 54 2.02 -1.78 -6.29
C PRO A 54 3.07 -1.17 -7.23
N TYR A 55 3.23 -1.75 -8.41
CA TYR A 55 4.02 -1.14 -9.48
C TYR A 55 3.41 0.20 -9.93
N SER A 56 4.26 1.21 -10.06
CA SER A 56 3.94 2.42 -10.81
C SER A 56 5.18 2.89 -11.56
N PRO A 57 5.04 3.30 -12.84
CA PRO A 57 6.15 3.86 -13.61
C PRO A 57 6.66 5.18 -13.03
N ASP A 58 5.83 5.89 -12.26
CA ASP A 58 6.14 7.20 -11.66
C ASP A 58 6.95 7.09 -10.36
N LEU A 59 7.11 5.88 -9.80
CA LEU A 59 7.96 5.68 -8.63
C LEU A 59 9.41 5.92 -8.96
N THR A 60 10.06 6.73 -8.13
CA THR A 60 11.50 6.95 -8.18
C THR A 60 12.17 6.43 -6.91
N PHE A 61 13.41 5.99 -7.02
CA PHE A 61 14.11 5.28 -5.96
C PHE A 61 15.48 5.89 -5.73
N SER A 62 15.94 5.85 -4.48
CA SER A 62 17.30 6.25 -4.11
C SER A 62 17.93 5.21 -3.21
N PHE A 63 19.06 4.64 -3.63
CA PHE A 63 19.88 3.80 -2.76
C PHE A 63 20.58 4.62 -1.67
N LEU A 64 20.97 5.86 -1.94
CA LEU A 64 21.66 6.71 -0.98
C LEU A 64 20.76 7.05 0.21
N GLY A 65 19.50 7.40 -0.06
CA GLY A 65 18.52 7.72 0.98
C GLY A 65 17.67 6.53 1.41
N MET A 66 17.89 5.34 0.82
CA MET A 66 17.03 4.18 1.03
C MET A 66 15.56 4.57 1.00
N THR A 67 15.18 5.29 -0.07
CA THR A 67 13.86 5.93 -0.17
C THR A 67 13.21 5.61 -1.52
N VAL A 68 11.90 5.38 -1.49
CA VAL A 68 11.04 5.41 -2.66
C VAL A 68 10.13 6.63 -2.56
N TYR A 69 9.97 7.32 -3.68
CA TYR A 69 9.24 8.57 -3.78
C TYR A 69 7.99 8.41 -4.63
N SER A 70 7.04 9.32 -4.43
CA SER A 70 5.85 9.50 -5.26
C SER A 70 4.79 8.41 -5.15
N PHE A 71 4.68 7.77 -3.99
CA PHE A 71 3.45 7.05 -3.67
C PHE A 71 2.26 7.99 -3.54
N PHE A 72 1.09 7.48 -3.86
CA PHE A 72 -0.17 8.23 -3.68
C PHE A 72 -1.21 7.36 -2.99
N MET A 73 -1.56 7.71 -1.74
CA MET A 73 -2.69 7.12 -1.02
C MET A 73 -3.98 7.76 -1.52
N PRO A 74 -4.87 7.00 -2.19
CA PRO A 74 -6.13 7.55 -2.67
C PRO A 74 -7.02 8.01 -1.51
N THR A 75 -7.67 9.16 -1.70
CA THR A 75 -8.62 9.73 -0.74
C THR A 75 -10.04 9.23 -0.95
N GLU A 76 -10.33 8.65 -2.09
CA GLU A 76 -11.51 7.86 -2.36
C GLU A 76 -11.10 6.42 -2.67
N GLN A 77 -11.68 5.46 -1.96
CA GLN A 77 -11.38 4.05 -2.04
C GLN A 77 -12.67 3.26 -2.23
N SER A 78 -12.59 2.13 -2.93
CA SER A 78 -13.74 1.25 -3.15
C SER A 78 -13.94 0.32 -1.97
N ALA A 79 -15.20 0.16 -1.54
CA ALA A 79 -15.54 -0.77 -0.46
C ALA A 79 -15.38 -2.22 -0.93
N VAL A 80 -14.53 -2.97 -0.25
CA VAL A 80 -14.33 -4.41 -0.45
C VAL A 80 -14.66 -5.13 0.85
N GLU A 81 -15.63 -6.04 0.81
CA GLU A 81 -16.06 -6.79 1.98
C GLU A 81 -14.90 -7.66 2.53
N ASN A 82 -14.65 -7.55 3.84
CA ASN A 82 -13.56 -8.21 4.56
C ASN A 82 -12.14 -7.85 4.07
N SER A 83 -11.98 -6.75 3.31
CA SER A 83 -10.70 -6.30 2.79
C SER A 83 -10.67 -4.77 2.67
N TYR A 84 -9.58 -4.25 2.13
CA TYR A 84 -9.42 -2.86 1.73
C TYR A 84 -9.25 -2.78 0.20
N ASP A 85 -9.40 -1.57 -0.35
CA ASP A 85 -9.19 -1.32 -1.78
C ASP A 85 -7.74 -1.68 -2.17
N PRO A 86 -7.51 -2.63 -3.11
CA PRO A 86 -6.16 -3.07 -3.49
C PRO A 86 -5.25 -1.93 -3.98
N VAL A 87 -5.82 -0.87 -4.59
CA VAL A 87 -5.02 0.29 -5.04
C VAL A 87 -4.51 1.15 -3.88
N ALA A 88 -5.01 0.96 -2.67
CA ALA A 88 -4.59 1.64 -1.44
C ALA A 88 -3.66 0.79 -0.56
N GLY A 89 -3.16 -0.32 -1.08
CA GLY A 89 -2.20 -1.19 -0.39
C GLY A 89 -0.78 -0.89 -0.83
N PHE A 90 0.09 -0.43 0.08
CA PHE A 90 1.47 -0.08 -0.24
C PHE A 90 2.44 -0.88 0.63
N ALA A 91 3.48 -1.40 0.00
CA ALA A 91 4.53 -2.12 0.69
C ALA A 91 5.89 -1.89 0.03
N VAL A 92 6.95 -1.97 0.82
CA VAL A 92 8.33 -1.83 0.35
C VAL A 92 9.19 -3.00 0.83
N SER A 93 10.22 -3.31 0.07
CA SER A 93 11.22 -4.32 0.42
C SER A 93 12.62 -3.86 0.00
N TYR A 94 13.60 -4.13 0.85
CA TYR A 94 15.02 -4.09 0.51
C TYR A 94 15.60 -5.50 0.66
N SER A 95 16.42 -5.90 -0.29
CA SER A 95 17.12 -7.18 -0.22
C SER A 95 18.45 -7.13 -0.98
N GLU A 96 19.40 -7.92 -0.51
CA GLU A 96 20.65 -8.21 -1.21
C GLU A 96 20.58 -9.53 -1.99
N THR A 97 19.41 -10.14 -1.99
CA THR A 97 19.09 -11.38 -2.73
C THR A 97 17.81 -11.20 -3.53
N THR A 98 17.40 -12.24 -4.24
CA THR A 98 16.10 -12.27 -4.96
C THR A 98 14.90 -12.54 -4.05
N ASP A 99 15.13 -12.79 -2.74
CA ASP A 99 14.06 -12.99 -1.77
C ASP A 99 13.62 -11.63 -1.21
N LEU A 100 12.43 -11.20 -1.60
CA LEU A 100 11.85 -9.92 -1.22
C LEU A 100 10.86 -10.11 -0.07
N LYS A 101 11.14 -9.52 1.09
CA LYS A 101 10.25 -9.48 2.25
C LYS A 101 9.61 -8.11 2.34
N PHE A 102 8.36 -8.01 1.95
CA PHE A 102 7.63 -6.74 1.94
C PHE A 102 7.14 -6.36 3.34
N LYS A 103 7.29 -5.06 3.65
CA LYS A 103 6.75 -4.41 4.83
C LYS A 103 5.68 -3.42 4.40
N ASN A 104 4.49 -3.50 4.99
CA ASN A 104 3.38 -2.59 4.70
C ASN A 104 3.71 -1.16 5.14
N MET A 105 3.28 -0.19 4.34
CA MET A 105 3.50 1.24 4.52
C MET A 105 2.20 2.00 4.80
N ASN A 106 1.08 1.32 4.88
CA ASN A 106 -0.23 1.87 5.18
C ASN A 106 -0.74 1.37 6.54
N SER A 107 -1.59 2.18 7.15
CA SER A 107 -2.40 1.77 8.31
C SER A 107 -3.80 1.37 7.83
N LEU A 108 -4.42 0.44 8.54
CA LEU A 108 -5.77 -0.02 8.24
C LEU A 108 -6.69 0.31 9.43
N VAL A 109 -7.80 0.99 9.15
CA VAL A 109 -8.88 1.21 10.12
C VAL A 109 -10.01 0.24 9.80
N LYS A 110 -10.24 -0.71 10.71
CA LYS A 110 -11.29 -1.72 10.62
C LYS A 110 -12.59 -1.20 11.23
N PHE A 111 -13.72 -1.41 10.56
CA PHE A 111 -15.05 -1.13 11.10
C PHE A 111 -16.09 -2.13 10.62
N THR A 112 -17.20 -2.23 11.34
CA THR A 112 -18.36 -3.06 10.97
C THR A 112 -19.55 -2.16 10.72
N VAL A 113 -20.26 -2.38 9.63
CA VAL A 113 -21.46 -1.62 9.27
C VAL A 113 -22.67 -2.14 10.06
N VAL A 114 -23.34 -1.26 10.79
CA VAL A 114 -24.48 -1.61 11.65
C VAL A 114 -25.84 -1.20 11.07
N SER A 115 -25.85 -0.42 9.98
CA SER A 115 -27.06 0.12 9.37
C SER A 115 -27.19 -0.34 7.91
N ASP A 116 -28.41 -0.45 7.42
CA ASP A 116 -28.71 -0.69 6.02
C ASP A 116 -28.57 0.60 5.19
N GLY A 117 -28.29 0.46 3.89
CA GLY A 117 -28.30 1.58 2.95
C GLY A 117 -27.09 2.50 2.99
N VAL A 118 -26.05 2.15 3.73
CA VAL A 118 -24.81 2.93 3.76
C VAL A 118 -24.13 2.87 2.39
N LYS A 119 -23.74 4.03 1.84
CA LYS A 119 -23.07 4.16 0.52
C LYS A 119 -21.66 4.73 0.63
N SER A 120 -21.33 5.39 1.73
CA SER A 120 -19.99 5.91 1.99
C SER A 120 -19.68 5.98 3.48
N VAL A 121 -18.40 5.84 3.79
CA VAL A 121 -17.86 6.05 5.14
C VAL A 121 -16.61 6.91 5.01
N THR A 122 -16.61 8.08 5.65
CA THR A 122 -15.48 9.01 5.62
C THR A 122 -14.79 9.03 6.97
N LEU A 123 -13.47 8.89 6.93
CA LEU A 123 -12.57 8.99 8.05
C LEU A 123 -11.90 10.36 8.03
N THR A 124 -12.03 11.13 9.11
CA THR A 124 -11.43 12.46 9.25
C THR A 124 -10.84 12.61 10.65
N PRO A 125 -9.56 12.97 10.80
CA PRO A 125 -8.97 13.19 12.11
C PRO A 125 -9.49 14.50 12.72
N ASN A 126 -9.67 14.52 14.04
CA ASN A 126 -10.02 15.72 14.79
C ASN A 126 -8.86 16.74 14.86
N GLY A 127 -7.64 16.32 14.53
CA GLY A 127 -6.45 17.17 14.39
C GLY A 127 -6.14 17.53 12.94
N ASP A 128 -4.92 18.01 12.70
CA ASP A 128 -4.45 18.46 11.38
C ASP A 128 -3.67 17.38 10.62
N GLN A 129 -3.78 16.12 11.06
CA GLN A 129 -3.10 15.00 10.44
C GLN A 129 -3.66 14.69 9.05
N PHE A 130 -2.80 14.19 8.18
CA PHE A 130 -3.17 13.71 6.86
C PHE A 130 -3.37 12.20 6.89
N LEU A 131 -4.42 11.71 6.23
CA LEU A 131 -4.73 10.29 6.09
C LEU A 131 -4.50 9.78 4.66
N GLY A 132 -4.43 10.69 3.68
CA GLY A 132 -4.21 10.37 2.27
C GLY A 132 -3.25 11.34 1.59
N GLY A 133 -3.08 11.19 0.27
CA GLY A 133 -2.26 12.07 -0.56
C GLY A 133 -0.90 11.49 -0.93
N LYS A 134 0.01 12.37 -1.39
CA LYS A 134 1.36 11.98 -1.82
C LYS A 134 2.28 11.75 -0.62
N PHE A 135 3.05 10.68 -0.67
CA PHE A 135 4.03 10.36 0.35
C PHE A 135 5.28 9.68 -0.21
N ASN A 136 6.35 9.73 0.56
CA ASN A 136 7.57 8.98 0.34
C ASN A 136 7.71 7.93 1.45
N ALA A 137 8.39 6.83 1.15
CA ALA A 137 8.67 5.78 2.12
C ALA A 137 10.17 5.49 2.18
N THR A 138 10.72 5.32 3.38
CA THR A 138 12.10 4.85 3.57
C THR A 138 12.11 3.36 3.80
N TYR A 139 13.15 2.70 3.31
CA TYR A 139 13.44 1.30 3.59
C TYR A 139 14.21 1.16 4.91
N GLY A 140 14.13 0.00 5.53
CA GLY A 140 14.87 -0.30 6.75
C GLY A 140 14.10 -1.29 7.63
N ASP A 141 14.62 -1.51 8.84
CA ASP A 141 13.95 -2.37 9.83
C ASP A 141 12.63 -1.77 10.30
N GLU A 142 12.58 -0.44 10.41
CA GLU A 142 11.39 0.34 10.68
C GLU A 142 11.16 1.32 9.52
N PRO A 143 10.44 0.92 8.47
CA PRO A 143 10.13 1.82 7.36
C PRO A 143 9.31 3.02 7.86
N ARG A 144 9.59 4.21 7.30
CA ARG A 144 8.89 5.44 7.67
C ARG A 144 8.21 6.04 6.45
N VAL A 145 7.04 6.60 6.70
CA VAL A 145 6.27 7.36 5.72
C VAL A 145 6.41 8.85 6.01
N THR A 146 6.65 9.63 4.95
CA THR A 146 6.66 11.09 5.02
C THR A 146 5.67 11.63 3.99
N VAL A 147 4.59 12.25 4.46
CA VAL A 147 3.60 12.89 3.60
C VAL A 147 4.20 14.16 3.00
N THR A 148 4.15 14.30 1.68
CA THR A 148 4.68 15.46 0.95
C THR A 148 3.60 16.41 0.47
N LYS A 149 2.40 15.87 0.17
CA LYS A 149 1.19 16.63 -0.09
C LYS A 149 0.00 15.85 0.43
N GLY A 150 -0.51 16.26 1.59
CA GLY A 150 -1.52 15.52 2.34
C GLY A 150 -2.95 15.98 2.08
N GLU A 151 -3.86 15.02 2.27
CA GLU A 151 -5.31 15.22 2.37
C GLU A 151 -5.77 14.66 3.70
N ARG A 152 -6.68 15.40 4.37
CA ARG A 152 -7.09 15.05 5.76
C ARG A 152 -8.03 13.85 5.78
N SER A 153 -8.96 13.79 4.85
CA SER A 153 -10.02 12.77 4.87
C SER A 153 -9.79 11.69 3.84
N VAL A 154 -10.20 10.48 4.17
CA VAL A 154 -10.31 9.35 3.25
C VAL A 154 -11.72 8.81 3.30
N THR A 155 -12.33 8.61 2.14
CA THR A 155 -13.70 8.11 1.99
C THR A 155 -13.70 6.75 1.32
N LEU A 156 -14.35 5.78 1.94
CA LEU A 156 -14.68 4.49 1.34
C LEU A 156 -16.08 4.58 0.73
N VAL A 157 -16.21 4.25 -0.56
CA VAL A 157 -17.49 4.32 -1.30
C VAL A 157 -17.89 2.94 -1.80
N GLY A 158 -19.18 2.64 -1.79
CA GLY A 158 -19.72 1.37 -2.31
C GLY A 158 -21.04 0.98 -1.68
N ASP A 159 -21.45 -0.24 -1.97
CA ASP A 159 -22.65 -0.87 -1.40
C ASP A 159 -22.26 -1.68 -0.17
N PHE A 160 -22.44 -1.06 1.00
CA PHE A 160 -22.09 -1.70 2.27
C PHE A 160 -23.21 -2.64 2.72
N LYS A 161 -22.82 -3.84 3.18
CA LYS A 161 -23.73 -4.81 3.78
C LYS A 161 -23.72 -4.67 5.29
N LYS A 162 -24.90 -4.59 5.89
CA LYS A 162 -25.07 -4.62 7.34
C LYS A 162 -24.48 -5.90 7.92
N GLY A 163 -23.73 -5.76 9.00
CA GLY A 163 -23.03 -6.84 9.69
C GLY A 163 -21.66 -7.20 9.10
N SER A 164 -21.32 -6.68 7.91
CA SER A 164 -20.04 -6.94 7.28
C SER A 164 -18.95 -5.97 7.73
N THR A 165 -17.72 -6.45 7.63
CA THR A 165 -16.51 -5.71 8.01
C THR A 165 -15.85 -5.12 6.77
N TYR A 166 -15.29 -3.91 6.93
CA TYR A 166 -14.57 -3.18 5.90
C TYR A 166 -13.31 -2.53 6.49
N TYR A 167 -12.38 -2.14 5.63
CA TYR A 167 -11.13 -1.49 6.02
C TYR A 167 -10.91 -0.24 5.17
N ILE A 168 -10.57 0.87 5.82
CA ILE A 168 -10.05 2.07 5.16
C ILE A 168 -8.54 2.06 5.30
N SER A 169 -7.83 2.21 4.19
CA SER A 169 -6.38 2.33 4.16
C SER A 169 -5.97 3.80 4.25
N THR A 170 -4.99 4.10 5.08
CA THR A 170 -4.49 5.46 5.30
C THR A 170 -2.96 5.49 5.33
N VAL A 171 -2.36 6.65 5.11
CA VAL A 171 -0.97 6.84 5.53
C VAL A 171 -0.89 6.73 7.06
N PRO A 172 0.18 6.13 7.60
CA PRO A 172 0.36 6.05 9.05
C PRO A 172 0.41 7.44 9.69
N ALA A 173 -0.40 7.65 10.70
CA ALA A 173 -0.45 8.90 11.45
C ALA A 173 -0.74 8.66 12.94
N VAL A 174 -0.13 9.46 13.80
CA VAL A 174 -0.50 9.53 15.23
C VAL A 174 -1.66 10.50 15.37
N LEU A 175 -2.76 10.06 15.95
CA LEU A 175 -4.01 10.81 16.05
C LEU A 175 -4.29 11.21 17.52
N PRO A 176 -3.60 12.21 18.08
CA PRO A 176 -3.69 12.55 19.50
C PRO A 176 -5.06 13.09 19.91
N LYS A 177 -5.83 13.60 18.97
CA LYS A 177 -7.20 14.09 19.18
C LYS A 177 -8.28 13.11 18.72
N GLY A 178 -7.86 11.90 18.26
CA GLY A 178 -8.76 10.88 17.70
C GLY A 178 -9.30 11.22 16.32
N LEU A 179 -10.35 10.48 15.96
CA LEU A 179 -11.09 10.53 14.69
C LEU A 179 -12.45 11.15 14.92
#